data_3f27a820dad87fd2ac8af248d3e5f3c6
#
_entry.id   3f27a820dad87fd2ac8af248d3e5f3c6
#
_cell.length_a   1.000
_cell.length_b   1.000
_cell.length_c   1.000
_cell.angle_alpha   90.00
_cell.angle_beta   90.00
_cell.angle_gamma   90.00
#
_symmetry.space_group_name_H-M   'P 1'
#
loop_
_entity.id
_entity.type
_entity.pdbx_description
1 polymer ?
#
loop_
_entity_poly.entity_id
_entity_poly.type
_entity_poly.pdbx_seq_one_letter_code
_entity_poly.pdbx_strand_id
1 'polypeptide(L)'
;MATDLGFSLNDYKVCYECSYIGFSLARKLCEAGISCEVIASSLIPGRHAKQKKTDRLDTMALAEYYSQGMLTAVNMPDVETESDRSLVRSRQFLVGQIGDLKRKILSLCQVTGLDYRQETGKDSATYFTQAHLGYLSARAKAVGGSFRLNMDMVLSMYDRLQEGLRGFDQEIEKIASKDRYIKRVQGLLCFKGIGLLTAVICVLEIGDIRRFGHPKALTSFCGFDIHEYSSGAKQRRFGITGMGNKYLRRVLVLAVQMCKQSTSRLSYSLRKRREKASLKQRDIADRCMNRLHKRSWHLLNRNKHPNVVKVACARELLGFMWESMMLEASV
;
A
#
# COMPACT_ATOMS: atom_id res chain seq x y z
N MET A 1 1.61 8.29 -42.45
CA MET A 1 0.42 9.03 -41.95
C MET A 1 0.78 10.37 -41.28
N ALA A 2 1.68 10.42 -40.31
CA ALA A 2 2.06 11.72 -39.69
C ALA A 2 2.76 12.68 -40.68
N THR A 3 3.67 12.17 -41.47
CA THR A 3 4.42 12.91 -42.51
C THR A 3 3.54 13.42 -43.66
N ASP A 4 2.43 12.77 -43.93
CA ASP A 4 1.51 13.11 -45.01
C ASP A 4 0.65 14.36 -44.69
N LEU A 5 0.57 14.73 -43.40
CA LEU A 5 -0.19 15.88 -42.89
C LEU A 5 0.72 17.10 -42.57
N GLY A 6 2.03 17.02 -42.79
CA GLY A 6 2.98 18.10 -42.55
C GLY A 6 3.29 18.38 -41.07
N PHE A 7 2.91 17.45 -40.15
CA PHE A 7 3.22 17.56 -38.73
C PHE A 7 4.54 16.86 -38.37
N SER A 8 5.30 17.46 -37.48
CA SER A 8 6.48 16.83 -36.88
C SER A 8 6.07 15.86 -35.74
N LEU A 9 6.94 14.94 -35.33
CA LEU A 9 6.68 14.04 -34.20
C LEU A 9 6.42 14.82 -32.91
N ASN A 10 7.02 15.97 -32.71
CA ASN A 10 6.87 16.83 -31.55
C ASN A 10 5.49 17.50 -31.44
N ASP A 11 4.73 17.55 -32.55
CA ASP A 11 3.39 18.12 -32.56
C ASP A 11 2.33 17.16 -32.01
N TYR A 12 2.71 15.88 -31.84
CA TYR A 12 1.81 14.86 -31.32
C TYR A 12 1.90 14.79 -29.80
N LYS A 13 0.74 14.80 -29.16
CA LYS A 13 0.57 14.46 -27.74
C LYS A 13 -0.19 13.15 -27.62
N VAL A 14 0.38 12.19 -26.90
CA VAL A 14 -0.21 10.88 -26.72
C VAL A 14 -0.60 10.70 -25.25
N CYS A 15 -1.73 10.09 -24.99
CA CYS A 15 -2.07 9.63 -23.65
C CYS A 15 -2.67 8.24 -23.70
N TYR A 16 -2.49 7.49 -22.62
CA TYR A 16 -3.16 6.21 -22.42
C TYR A 16 -3.49 6.00 -20.95
N GLU A 17 -4.49 5.14 -20.72
CA GLU A 17 -4.95 4.80 -19.37
C GLU A 17 -3.91 3.95 -18.64
N CYS A 18 -3.65 4.28 -17.36
CA CYS A 18 -2.77 3.50 -16.50
C CYS A 18 -3.33 2.09 -16.30
N SER A 19 -2.65 1.10 -16.89
CA SER A 19 -3.06 -0.30 -16.92
C SER A 19 -1.86 -1.24 -16.72
N TYR A 20 -1.99 -2.50 -17.10
CA TYR A 20 -0.92 -3.51 -17.07
C TYR A 20 0.28 -3.18 -17.97
N ILE A 21 0.12 -2.29 -18.95
CA ILE A 21 1.21 -1.84 -19.85
C ILE A 21 2.30 -1.07 -19.07
N GLY A 22 1.95 -0.49 -17.92
CA GLY A 22 2.90 0.28 -17.11
C GLY A 22 3.40 1.52 -17.83
N PHE A 23 4.67 1.86 -17.64
CA PHE A 23 5.29 3.08 -18.17
C PHE A 23 6.24 2.86 -19.35
N SER A 24 6.47 1.59 -19.75
CA SER A 24 7.45 1.26 -20.80
C SER A 24 7.12 1.90 -22.15
N LEU A 25 5.83 1.93 -22.51
CA LEU A 25 5.36 2.57 -23.75
C LEU A 25 5.58 4.09 -23.70
N ALA A 26 5.22 4.74 -22.59
CA ALA A 26 5.41 6.18 -22.46
C ALA A 26 6.90 6.56 -22.56
N ARG A 27 7.80 5.80 -21.94
CA ARG A 27 9.25 6.04 -22.07
C ARG A 27 9.74 5.94 -23.50
N LYS A 28 9.35 4.88 -24.21
CA LYS A 28 9.73 4.69 -25.63
C LYS A 28 9.21 5.81 -26.52
N LEU A 29 7.99 6.28 -26.29
CA LEU A 29 7.45 7.41 -27.04
C LEU A 29 8.19 8.71 -26.72
N CYS A 30 8.48 8.98 -25.45
CA CYS A 30 9.27 10.14 -25.06
C CYS A 30 10.71 10.09 -25.62
N GLU A 31 11.36 8.92 -25.64
CA GLU A 31 12.67 8.71 -26.28
C GLU A 31 12.62 8.96 -27.81
N ALA A 32 11.49 8.68 -28.44
CA ALA A 32 11.26 8.97 -29.86
C ALA A 32 10.82 10.43 -30.13
N GLY A 33 10.81 11.30 -29.10
CA GLY A 33 10.43 12.71 -29.23
C GLY A 33 8.92 12.98 -29.19
N ILE A 34 8.09 11.96 -28.84
CA ILE A 34 6.64 12.12 -28.74
C ILE A 34 6.26 12.31 -27.27
N SER A 35 5.60 13.45 -26.95
CA SER A 35 5.07 13.70 -25.61
C SER A 35 3.99 12.67 -25.26
N CYS A 36 4.21 11.91 -24.18
CA CYS A 36 3.27 10.86 -23.75
C CYS A 36 2.97 10.94 -22.26
N GLU A 37 1.70 10.98 -21.91
CA GLU A 37 1.21 10.97 -20.53
C GLU A 37 0.40 9.72 -20.22
N VAL A 38 0.64 9.16 -19.03
CA VAL A 38 -0.13 8.03 -18.50
C VAL A 38 -1.23 8.57 -17.59
N ILE A 39 -2.48 8.26 -17.88
CA ILE A 39 -3.64 8.85 -17.21
C ILE A 39 -4.14 7.97 -16.07
N ALA A 40 -4.51 8.60 -14.97
CA ALA A 40 -5.08 7.92 -13.80
C ALA A 40 -6.49 7.39 -14.10
N SER A 41 -6.64 6.09 -14.30
CA SER A 41 -7.90 5.41 -14.65
C SER A 41 -9.07 5.75 -13.76
N SER A 42 -8.83 5.87 -12.44
CA SER A 42 -9.88 6.16 -11.46
C SER A 42 -10.39 7.60 -11.47
N LEU A 43 -9.70 8.51 -12.19
CA LEU A 43 -10.02 9.93 -12.28
C LEU A 43 -10.55 10.33 -13.66
N ILE A 44 -10.68 9.40 -14.59
CA ILE A 44 -11.30 9.67 -15.89
C ILE A 44 -12.80 9.90 -15.67
N PRO A 45 -13.38 11.01 -16.19
CA PRO A 45 -14.80 11.27 -16.07
C PRO A 45 -15.64 10.12 -16.61
N GLY A 46 -16.59 9.61 -15.78
CA GLY A 46 -17.45 8.51 -16.17
C GLY A 46 -18.46 8.93 -17.24
N ARG A 47 -18.70 8.07 -18.23
CA ARG A 47 -19.80 8.23 -19.18
C ARG A 47 -21.13 7.87 -18.52
N HIS A 48 -22.21 8.48 -18.96
CA HIS A 48 -23.54 8.12 -18.49
C HIS A 48 -23.85 6.65 -18.79
N ALA A 49 -24.42 5.95 -17.81
CA ALA A 49 -24.62 4.49 -17.75
C ALA A 49 -25.45 3.86 -18.92
N LYS A 50 -25.93 4.65 -19.86
CA LYS A 50 -26.77 4.22 -21.00
C LYS A 50 -26.05 4.13 -22.36
N GLN A 51 -24.75 4.41 -22.42
CA GLN A 51 -24.02 4.38 -23.70
C GLN A 51 -23.32 3.02 -23.91
N LYS A 52 -23.32 2.54 -25.14
CA LYS A 52 -22.52 1.34 -25.53
C LYS A 52 -21.05 1.59 -25.19
N LYS A 53 -20.43 0.67 -24.48
CA LYS A 53 -19.01 0.68 -24.18
C LYS A 53 -18.27 -0.08 -25.30
N THR A 54 -17.42 0.63 -26.03
CA THR A 54 -16.51 0.05 -27.04
C THR A 54 -15.16 0.73 -26.91
N ASP A 55 -14.07 0.03 -27.17
CA ASP A 55 -12.71 0.56 -27.11
C ASP A 55 -12.53 1.81 -27.96
N ARG A 56 -13.17 1.85 -29.16
CA ARG A 56 -13.13 3.03 -30.03
C ARG A 56 -13.74 4.26 -29.38
N LEU A 57 -14.91 4.13 -28.75
CA LEU A 57 -15.60 5.23 -28.09
C LEU A 57 -14.84 5.68 -26.83
N ASP A 58 -14.22 4.75 -26.12
CA ASP A 58 -13.41 5.03 -24.95
C ASP A 58 -12.14 5.80 -25.34
N THR A 59 -11.48 5.41 -26.45
CA THR A 59 -10.31 6.11 -27.00
C THR A 59 -10.68 7.53 -27.46
N MET A 60 -11.80 7.70 -28.18
CA MET A 60 -12.25 9.03 -28.61
C MET A 60 -12.53 9.96 -27.42
N ALA A 61 -13.22 9.47 -26.40
CA ALA A 61 -13.49 10.28 -25.21
C ALA A 61 -12.21 10.59 -24.44
N LEU A 62 -11.27 9.64 -24.35
CA LEU A 62 -9.97 9.89 -23.72
C LEU A 62 -9.21 11.02 -24.44
N ALA A 63 -9.18 10.99 -25.78
CA ALA A 63 -8.55 12.04 -26.59
C ALA A 63 -9.25 13.40 -26.40
N GLU A 64 -10.58 13.42 -26.38
CA GLU A 64 -11.37 14.64 -26.14
C GLU A 64 -11.09 15.23 -24.75
N TYR A 65 -11.20 14.43 -23.69
CA TYR A 65 -10.91 14.89 -22.33
C TYR A 65 -9.45 15.34 -22.17
N TYR A 66 -8.52 14.68 -22.88
CA TYR A 66 -7.12 15.06 -22.87
C TYR A 66 -6.89 16.44 -23.53
N SER A 67 -7.49 16.67 -24.69
CA SER A 67 -7.41 17.95 -25.38
C SER A 67 -8.00 19.11 -24.57
N GLN A 68 -9.01 18.83 -23.75
CA GLN A 68 -9.65 19.81 -22.86
C GLN A 68 -8.91 19.99 -21.51
N GLY A 69 -7.82 19.28 -21.27
CA GLY A 69 -7.07 19.33 -20.01
C GLY A 69 -7.83 18.75 -18.79
N MET A 70 -8.83 17.91 -19.01
CA MET A 70 -9.68 17.34 -17.95
C MET A 70 -9.07 16.10 -17.29
N LEU A 71 -7.96 15.56 -17.80
CA LEU A 71 -7.37 14.33 -17.32
C LEU A 71 -6.22 14.59 -16.34
N THR A 72 -6.07 13.69 -15.39
CA THR A 72 -4.97 13.74 -14.41
C THR A 72 -3.90 12.73 -14.80
N ALA A 73 -2.70 13.24 -15.12
CA ALA A 73 -1.54 12.41 -15.42
C ALA A 73 -0.98 11.75 -14.15
N VAL A 74 -0.56 10.50 -14.29
CA VAL A 74 0.16 9.77 -13.26
C VAL A 74 1.63 10.19 -13.29
N ASN A 75 2.20 10.51 -12.15
CA ASN A 75 3.64 10.78 -12.05
C ASN A 75 4.44 9.50 -12.36
N MET A 76 5.12 9.49 -13.49
CA MET A 76 5.96 8.38 -13.93
C MET A 76 7.25 8.34 -13.09
N PRO A 77 7.52 7.24 -12.37
CA PRO A 77 8.77 7.10 -11.63
C PRO A 77 9.94 6.85 -12.59
N ASP A 78 11.16 7.08 -12.14
CA ASP A 78 12.34 6.55 -12.82
C ASP A 78 12.36 5.02 -12.79
N VAL A 79 13.17 4.42 -13.68
CA VAL A 79 13.22 2.95 -13.87
C VAL A 79 13.60 2.21 -12.59
N GLU A 80 14.55 2.75 -11.82
CA GLU A 80 14.99 2.13 -10.57
C GLU A 80 13.88 2.19 -9.52
N THR A 81 13.23 3.34 -9.33
CA THR A 81 12.10 3.46 -8.41
C THR A 81 10.92 2.57 -8.82
N GLU A 82 10.66 2.40 -10.11
CA GLU A 82 9.62 1.48 -10.60
C GLU A 82 9.95 0.04 -10.27
N SER A 83 11.21 -0.38 -10.48
CA SER A 83 11.70 -1.72 -10.14
C SER A 83 11.62 -2.00 -8.63
N ASP A 84 12.13 -1.08 -7.79
CA ASP A 84 12.07 -1.20 -6.33
C ASP A 84 10.61 -1.26 -5.83
N ARG A 85 9.71 -0.46 -6.42
CA ARG A 85 8.26 -0.48 -6.12
C ARG A 85 7.64 -1.82 -6.53
N SER A 86 7.99 -2.35 -7.69
CA SER A 86 7.52 -3.66 -8.16
C SER A 86 7.91 -4.78 -7.20
N LEU A 87 9.17 -4.79 -6.74
CA LEU A 87 9.67 -5.77 -5.76
C LEU A 87 8.85 -5.74 -4.46
N VAL A 88 8.61 -4.56 -3.91
CA VAL A 88 7.82 -4.42 -2.68
C VAL A 88 6.36 -4.84 -2.88
N ARG A 89 5.78 -4.57 -4.04
CA ARG A 89 4.42 -5.03 -4.41
C ARG A 89 4.35 -6.54 -4.57
N SER A 90 5.38 -7.17 -5.16
CA SER A 90 5.51 -8.63 -5.28
C SER A 90 5.59 -9.28 -3.89
N ARG A 91 6.34 -8.70 -2.96
CA ARG A 91 6.34 -9.16 -1.56
C ARG A 91 4.94 -9.13 -0.95
N GLN A 92 4.16 -8.06 -1.18
CA GLN A 92 2.79 -7.98 -0.65
C GLN A 92 1.85 -9.01 -1.28
N PHE A 93 2.03 -9.29 -2.57
CA PHE A 93 1.33 -10.38 -3.26
C PHE A 93 1.65 -11.73 -2.61
N LEU A 94 2.94 -12.01 -2.37
CA LEU A 94 3.40 -13.25 -1.72
C LEU A 94 2.78 -13.43 -0.32
N VAL A 95 2.68 -12.37 0.47
CA VAL A 95 1.99 -12.41 1.79
C VAL A 95 0.52 -12.80 1.63
N GLY A 96 -0.13 -12.36 0.56
CA GLY A 96 -1.49 -12.78 0.21
C GLY A 96 -1.57 -14.29 -0.04
N GLN A 97 -0.67 -14.83 -0.88
CA GLN A 97 -0.59 -16.27 -1.20
C GLN A 97 -0.34 -17.12 0.06
N ILE A 98 0.56 -16.67 0.94
CA ILE A 98 0.79 -17.33 2.24
C ILE A 98 -0.50 -17.37 3.07
N GLY A 99 -1.26 -16.26 3.07
CA GLY A 99 -2.56 -16.21 3.75
C GLY A 99 -3.58 -17.20 3.18
N ASP A 100 -3.62 -17.35 1.86
CA ASP A 100 -4.49 -18.32 1.17
C ASP A 100 -4.11 -19.76 1.51
N LEU A 101 -2.82 -20.09 1.50
CA LEU A 101 -2.32 -21.40 1.89
C LEU A 101 -2.63 -21.72 3.36
N LYS A 102 -2.47 -20.76 4.27
CA LYS A 102 -2.84 -20.91 5.67
C LYS A 102 -4.32 -21.28 5.82
N ARG A 103 -5.21 -20.61 5.09
CA ARG A 103 -6.64 -20.94 5.08
C ARG A 103 -6.90 -22.33 4.51
N LYS A 104 -6.22 -22.69 3.43
CA LYS A 104 -6.33 -24.04 2.82
C LYS A 104 -5.89 -25.13 3.80
N ILE A 105 -4.75 -24.96 4.49
CA ILE A 105 -4.25 -25.91 5.50
C ILE A 105 -5.28 -26.10 6.62
N LEU A 106 -5.79 -25.01 7.18
CA LEU A 106 -6.80 -25.08 8.25
C LEU A 106 -8.10 -25.72 7.77
N SER A 107 -8.53 -25.45 6.52
CA SER A 107 -9.70 -26.11 5.91
C SER A 107 -9.50 -27.62 5.78
N LEU A 108 -8.30 -28.08 5.39
CA LEU A 108 -7.99 -29.51 5.32
C LEU A 108 -8.07 -30.16 6.71
N CYS A 109 -7.57 -29.49 7.75
CA CYS A 109 -7.71 -29.96 9.14
C CYS A 109 -9.17 -30.09 9.55
N GLN A 110 -10.01 -29.09 9.26
CA GLN A 110 -11.44 -29.10 9.60
C GLN A 110 -12.19 -30.27 8.93
N VAL A 111 -11.94 -30.51 7.63
CA VAL A 111 -12.58 -31.62 6.92
C VAL A 111 -12.23 -32.98 7.50
N THR A 112 -11.04 -33.13 8.06
CA THR A 112 -10.55 -34.39 8.64
C THR A 112 -10.73 -34.48 10.15
N GLY A 113 -11.35 -33.46 10.79
CA GLY A 113 -11.58 -33.43 12.22
C GLY A 113 -10.31 -33.24 13.07
N LEU A 114 -9.21 -32.78 12.45
CA LEU A 114 -7.96 -32.49 13.18
C LEU A 114 -8.06 -31.16 13.91
N ASP A 115 -7.96 -31.18 15.21
CA ASP A 115 -7.93 -29.98 16.07
C ASP A 115 -6.64 -29.93 16.89
N TYR A 116 -5.71 -29.08 16.47
CA TYR A 116 -4.42 -28.91 17.12
C TYR A 116 -4.53 -28.46 18.58
N ARG A 117 -5.49 -27.61 18.92
CA ARG A 117 -5.66 -27.09 20.28
C ARG A 117 -6.24 -28.17 21.21
N GLN A 118 -7.27 -28.82 20.75
CA GLN A 118 -7.91 -29.90 21.50
C GLN A 118 -6.95 -31.07 21.73
N GLU A 119 -6.24 -31.53 20.71
CA GLU A 119 -5.34 -32.67 20.77
C GLU A 119 -4.07 -32.40 21.62
N THR A 120 -3.60 -31.13 21.67
CA THR A 120 -2.45 -30.74 22.48
C THR A 120 -2.81 -30.25 23.88
N GLY A 121 -4.11 -30.09 24.18
CA GLY A 121 -4.58 -29.56 25.48
C GLY A 121 -4.18 -28.08 25.70
N LYS A 122 -3.91 -27.31 24.62
CA LYS A 122 -3.41 -25.93 24.71
C LYS A 122 -4.35 -24.97 24.00
N ASP A 123 -5.37 -24.48 24.68
CA ASP A 123 -6.36 -23.54 24.11
C ASP A 123 -5.74 -22.26 23.49
N SER A 124 -4.61 -21.80 24.03
CA SER A 124 -3.89 -20.63 23.55
C SER A 124 -2.83 -20.92 22.48
N ALA A 125 -2.74 -22.18 21.98
CA ALA A 125 -1.72 -22.57 21.01
C ALA A 125 -1.82 -21.73 19.72
N THR A 126 -0.67 -21.22 19.28
CA THR A 126 -0.55 -20.41 18.07
C THR A 126 -0.34 -21.31 16.86
N TYR A 127 -1.16 -21.09 15.81
CA TYR A 127 -1.02 -21.79 14.54
C TYR A 127 0.22 -21.31 13.75
N PHE A 128 0.72 -22.18 12.89
CA PHE A 128 1.87 -21.93 11.99
C PHE A 128 3.20 -21.63 12.71
N THR A 129 3.34 -22.13 13.93
CA THR A 129 4.62 -22.28 14.61
C THR A 129 5.29 -23.60 14.20
N GLN A 130 6.59 -23.78 14.48
CA GLN A 130 7.29 -25.05 14.22
C GLN A 130 6.57 -26.25 14.85
N ALA A 131 6.06 -26.08 16.09
CA ALA A 131 5.29 -27.11 16.76
C ALA A 131 4.01 -27.48 16.02
N HIS A 132 3.25 -26.48 15.54
CA HIS A 132 2.04 -26.73 14.74
C HIS A 132 2.36 -27.39 13.40
N LEU A 133 3.40 -26.93 12.68
CA LEU A 133 3.81 -27.54 11.41
C LEU A 133 4.27 -29.00 11.59
N GLY A 134 5.03 -29.28 12.67
CA GLY A 134 5.43 -30.64 13.05
C GLY A 134 4.23 -31.54 13.36
N TYR A 135 3.24 -31.02 14.10
CA TYR A 135 1.97 -31.71 14.36
C TYR A 135 1.24 -32.06 13.05
N LEU A 136 1.08 -31.08 12.13
CA LEU A 136 0.41 -31.30 10.85
C LEU A 136 1.08 -32.40 10.02
N SER A 137 2.42 -32.39 9.95
CA SER A 137 3.18 -33.42 9.24
C SER A 137 3.02 -34.81 9.87
N ALA A 138 3.05 -34.89 11.21
CA ALA A 138 2.85 -36.16 11.92
C ALA A 138 1.43 -36.73 11.73
N ARG A 139 0.40 -35.86 11.81
CA ARG A 139 -1.00 -36.26 11.61
C ARG A 139 -1.28 -36.65 10.16
N ALA A 140 -0.69 -35.94 9.19
CA ALA A 140 -0.79 -36.30 7.78
C ALA A 140 -0.25 -37.70 7.50
N LYS A 141 0.88 -38.06 8.12
CA LYS A 141 1.46 -39.42 8.02
C LYS A 141 0.54 -40.48 8.67
N ALA A 142 -0.06 -40.15 9.82
CA ALA A 142 -0.95 -41.09 10.52
C ALA A 142 -2.26 -41.36 9.78
N VAL A 143 -2.85 -40.33 9.13
CA VAL A 143 -4.06 -40.51 8.31
C VAL A 143 -3.75 -41.22 7.00
N GLY A 144 -2.61 -40.91 6.37
CA GLY A 144 -2.17 -41.59 5.14
C GLY A 144 -2.93 -41.18 3.87
N GLY A 145 -2.77 -42.00 2.83
CA GLY A 145 -3.51 -41.88 1.55
C GLY A 145 -3.42 -40.51 0.87
N SER A 146 -4.48 -40.13 0.18
CA SER A 146 -4.56 -38.86 -0.54
C SER A 146 -4.49 -37.62 0.38
N PHE A 147 -4.93 -37.75 1.61
CA PHE A 147 -4.82 -36.66 2.59
C PHE A 147 -3.36 -36.32 2.90
N ARG A 148 -2.53 -37.34 3.13
CA ARG A 148 -1.10 -37.16 3.34
C ARG A 148 -0.45 -36.44 2.16
N LEU A 149 -0.67 -36.94 0.94
CA LEU A 149 -0.11 -36.33 -0.26
C LEU A 149 -0.54 -34.83 -0.38
N ASN A 150 -1.83 -34.57 -0.19
CA ASN A 150 -2.36 -33.20 -0.27
C ASN A 150 -1.74 -32.28 0.79
N MET A 151 -1.66 -32.74 2.06
CA MET A 151 -1.07 -31.94 3.14
C MET A 151 0.42 -31.70 2.92
N ASP A 152 1.19 -32.72 2.55
CA ASP A 152 2.63 -32.60 2.26
C ASP A 152 2.91 -31.60 1.14
N MET A 153 2.10 -31.63 0.06
CA MET A 153 2.21 -30.68 -1.05
C MET A 153 1.93 -29.23 -0.59
N VAL A 154 0.85 -29.00 0.14
CA VAL A 154 0.47 -27.65 0.59
C VAL A 154 1.46 -27.10 1.63
N LEU A 155 1.99 -27.94 2.52
CA LEU A 155 3.05 -27.56 3.48
C LEU A 155 4.35 -27.22 2.75
N SER A 156 4.75 -27.99 1.75
CA SER A 156 5.93 -27.71 0.91
C SER A 156 5.78 -26.35 0.17
N MET A 157 4.61 -26.06 -0.38
CA MET A 157 4.33 -24.76 -0.99
C MET A 157 4.44 -23.62 0.04
N TYR A 158 3.89 -23.83 1.25
CA TYR A 158 3.98 -22.85 2.32
C TYR A 158 5.43 -22.53 2.70
N ASP A 159 6.28 -23.55 2.85
CA ASP A 159 7.69 -23.38 3.20
C ASP A 159 8.47 -22.62 2.12
N ARG A 160 8.24 -22.95 0.84
CA ARG A 160 8.85 -22.23 -0.29
C ARG A 160 8.44 -20.76 -0.34
N LEU A 161 7.17 -20.45 -0.10
CA LEU A 161 6.72 -19.07 -0.04
C LEU A 161 7.29 -18.31 1.16
N GLN A 162 7.48 -18.97 2.31
CA GLN A 162 8.14 -18.38 3.47
C GLN A 162 9.63 -18.08 3.19
N GLU A 163 10.32 -18.93 2.47
CA GLU A 163 11.68 -18.69 2.04
C GLU A 163 11.76 -17.50 1.06
N GLY A 164 10.90 -17.47 0.05
CA GLY A 164 10.78 -16.33 -0.86
C GLY A 164 10.48 -15.02 -0.14
N LEU A 165 9.63 -15.06 0.91
CA LEU A 165 9.32 -13.89 1.73
C LEU A 165 10.56 -13.35 2.45
N ARG A 166 11.41 -14.24 3.01
CA ARG A 166 12.69 -13.85 3.63
C ARG A 166 13.63 -13.20 2.62
N GLY A 167 13.70 -13.74 1.39
CA GLY A 167 14.48 -13.14 0.30
C GLY A 167 14.01 -11.72 -0.04
N PHE A 168 12.70 -11.50 -0.16
CA PHE A 168 12.15 -10.16 -0.37
C PHE A 168 12.47 -9.21 0.79
N ASP A 169 12.37 -9.67 2.04
CA ASP A 169 12.66 -8.84 3.21
C ASP A 169 14.13 -8.39 3.22
N GLN A 170 15.07 -9.26 2.86
CA GLN A 170 16.50 -8.92 2.73
C GLN A 170 16.74 -7.86 1.63
N GLU A 171 16.10 -8.00 0.46
CA GLU A 171 16.23 -7.01 -0.61
C GLU A 171 15.60 -5.66 -0.21
N ILE A 172 14.51 -5.65 0.54
CA ILE A 172 13.90 -4.43 1.05
C ILE A 172 14.82 -3.71 2.05
N GLU A 173 15.60 -4.44 2.86
CA GLU A 173 16.63 -3.85 3.72
C GLU A 173 17.72 -3.16 2.91
N LYS A 174 18.15 -3.76 1.80
CA LYS A 174 19.12 -3.14 0.87
C LYS A 174 18.53 -1.89 0.22
N ILE A 175 17.28 -1.95 -0.27
CA ILE A 175 16.59 -0.78 -0.83
C ILE A 175 16.51 0.35 0.20
N ALA A 176 16.14 0.04 1.45
CA ALA A 176 16.08 1.03 2.53
C ALA A 176 17.40 1.75 2.80
N SER A 177 18.53 1.09 2.48
CA SER A 177 19.89 1.59 2.71
C SER A 177 20.45 2.37 1.51
N LYS A 178 19.77 2.43 0.36
CA LYS A 178 20.20 3.23 -0.79
C LYS A 178 20.25 4.72 -0.44
N ASP A 179 21.26 5.44 -0.87
CA ASP A 179 21.46 6.87 -0.59
C ASP A 179 20.24 7.71 -0.96
N ARG A 180 19.59 7.37 -2.06
CA ARG A 180 18.38 8.06 -2.55
C ARG A 180 17.14 7.89 -1.65
N TYR A 181 17.11 6.92 -0.74
CA TYR A 181 15.97 6.62 0.12
C TYR A 181 16.26 6.74 1.61
N ILE A 182 17.52 6.51 2.04
CA ILE A 182 17.89 6.30 3.44
C ILE A 182 17.42 7.44 4.37
N LYS A 183 17.62 8.70 3.99
CA LYS A 183 17.20 9.86 4.80
C LYS A 183 15.69 9.86 5.01
N ARG A 184 14.90 9.70 3.95
CA ARG A 184 13.44 9.67 4.00
C ARG A 184 12.92 8.48 4.81
N VAL A 185 13.53 7.30 4.63
CA VAL A 185 13.20 6.10 5.41
C VAL A 185 13.48 6.34 6.89
N GLN A 186 14.64 6.88 7.25
CA GLN A 186 15.01 7.18 8.64
C GLN A 186 14.05 8.18 9.29
N GLY A 187 13.66 9.22 8.58
CA GLY A 187 12.66 10.17 9.04
C GLY A 187 11.33 9.52 9.39
N LEU A 188 10.84 8.61 8.53
CA LEU A 188 9.59 7.89 8.77
C LEU A 188 9.69 6.85 9.90
N LEU A 189 10.85 6.26 10.12
CA LEU A 189 11.07 5.30 11.20
C LEU A 189 10.93 5.91 12.61
N CYS A 190 10.90 7.24 12.73
CA CYS A 190 10.64 7.94 14.00
C CYS A 190 9.20 7.78 14.49
N PHE A 191 8.27 7.52 13.60
CA PHE A 191 6.85 7.45 13.93
C PHE A 191 6.49 6.12 14.58
N LYS A 192 5.72 6.18 15.66
CA LYS A 192 5.19 4.98 16.32
C LYS A 192 4.26 4.23 15.36
N GLY A 193 4.49 2.94 15.21
CA GLY A 193 3.73 2.06 14.30
C GLY A 193 4.29 1.96 12.89
N ILE A 194 5.27 2.80 12.51
CA ILE A 194 5.96 2.69 11.22
C ILE A 194 7.23 1.85 11.40
N GLY A 195 7.26 0.67 10.81
CA GLY A 195 8.42 -0.20 10.69
C GLY A 195 9.14 -0.01 9.34
N LEU A 196 10.26 -0.72 9.15
CA LEU A 196 11.10 -0.60 7.94
C LEU A 196 10.28 -0.80 6.66
N LEU A 197 9.56 -1.91 6.55
CA LEU A 197 8.72 -2.20 5.39
C LEU A 197 7.70 -1.08 5.10
N THR A 198 7.03 -0.58 6.14
CA THR A 198 6.04 0.51 5.99
C THR A 198 6.72 1.79 5.51
N ALA A 199 7.88 2.14 6.08
CA ALA A 199 8.64 3.32 5.67
C ALA A 199 9.09 3.23 4.20
N VAL A 200 9.63 2.07 3.77
CA VAL A 200 10.03 1.84 2.38
C VAL A 200 8.85 1.92 1.43
N ILE A 201 7.71 1.28 1.76
CA ILE A 201 6.48 1.39 0.96
C ILE A 201 6.08 2.85 0.81
N CYS A 202 6.07 3.61 1.91
CA CYS A 202 5.69 5.03 1.87
C CYS A 202 6.64 5.83 0.98
N VAL A 203 7.95 5.67 1.12
CA VAL A 203 8.94 6.40 0.32
C VAL A 203 8.81 6.07 -1.16
N LEU A 204 8.67 4.79 -1.52
CA LEU A 204 8.57 4.35 -2.91
C LEU A 204 7.26 4.75 -3.57
N GLU A 205 6.12 4.59 -2.88
CA GLU A 205 4.80 4.88 -3.44
C GLU A 205 4.51 6.39 -3.50
N ILE A 206 4.99 7.18 -2.54
CA ILE A 206 4.85 8.63 -2.54
C ILE A 206 5.79 9.26 -3.59
N GLY A 207 7.03 8.77 -3.71
CA GLY A 207 8.04 9.34 -4.59
C GLY A 207 8.47 10.74 -4.13
N ASP A 208 8.45 11.73 -5.03
CA ASP A 208 8.76 13.12 -4.68
C ASP A 208 7.60 13.75 -3.89
N ILE A 209 7.86 14.09 -2.65
CA ILE A 209 6.86 14.70 -1.76
C ILE A 209 6.46 16.11 -2.21
N ARG A 210 7.35 16.84 -2.90
CA ARG A 210 7.12 18.22 -3.35
C ARG A 210 5.97 18.34 -4.36
N ARG A 211 5.62 17.24 -5.05
CA ARG A 211 4.44 17.20 -5.93
C ARG A 211 3.11 17.36 -5.19
N PHE A 212 3.12 17.19 -3.87
CA PHE A 212 1.96 17.40 -3.01
C PHE A 212 2.10 18.74 -2.28
N GLY A 213 1.61 19.82 -2.87
CA GLY A 213 1.70 21.16 -2.29
C GLY A 213 1.03 21.32 -0.93
N HIS A 214 0.18 20.37 -0.53
CA HIS A 214 -0.54 20.38 0.75
C HIS A 214 -0.81 18.95 1.24
N PRO A 215 -0.81 18.68 2.57
CA PRO A 215 -1.08 17.35 3.14
C PRO A 215 -2.39 16.69 2.68
N LYS A 216 -3.42 17.50 2.38
CA LYS A 216 -4.70 16.99 1.85
C LYS A 216 -4.53 16.31 0.49
N ALA A 217 -3.64 16.82 -0.37
CA ALA A 217 -3.37 16.19 -1.67
C ALA A 217 -2.78 14.78 -1.50
N LEU A 218 -1.88 14.59 -0.51
CA LEU A 218 -1.37 13.26 -0.16
C LEU A 218 -2.48 12.35 0.42
N THR A 219 -3.41 12.91 1.19
CA THR A 219 -4.57 12.17 1.72
C THR A 219 -5.49 11.69 0.60
N SER A 220 -5.78 12.54 -0.38
CA SER A 220 -6.51 12.22 -1.61
C SER A 220 -5.81 11.13 -2.41
N PHE A 221 -4.49 11.27 -2.61
CA PHE A 221 -3.68 10.28 -3.31
C PHE A 221 -3.73 8.89 -2.68
N CYS A 222 -3.90 8.81 -1.36
CA CYS A 222 -4.12 7.55 -0.64
C CYS A 222 -5.58 7.05 -0.69
N GLY A 223 -6.52 7.84 -1.22
CA GLY A 223 -7.93 7.51 -1.27
C GLY A 223 -8.62 7.53 0.10
N PHE A 224 -8.15 8.40 1.00
CA PHE A 224 -8.74 8.61 2.32
C PHE A 224 -9.74 9.77 2.36
N ASP A 225 -10.06 10.39 1.24
CA ASP A 225 -11.12 11.40 1.19
C ASP A 225 -12.47 10.79 1.49
N ILE A 226 -13.32 11.58 2.15
CA ILE A 226 -14.68 11.16 2.48
C ILE A 226 -15.53 11.31 1.21
N HIS A 227 -16.22 10.25 0.84
CA HIS A 227 -17.23 10.32 -0.19
C HIS A 227 -18.43 11.09 0.36
N GLU A 228 -18.67 12.27 -0.21
CA GLU A 228 -19.79 13.14 0.17
C GLU A 228 -20.71 13.35 -1.04
N TYR A 229 -21.99 13.15 -0.82
CA TYR A 229 -23.03 13.46 -1.76
C TYR A 229 -23.96 14.46 -1.10
N SER A 230 -23.80 15.73 -1.44
CA SER A 230 -24.55 16.83 -0.87
C SER A 230 -25.34 17.53 -1.95
N SER A 231 -26.65 17.68 -1.73
CA SER A 231 -27.53 18.48 -2.57
C SER A 231 -28.35 19.43 -1.68
N GLY A 232 -28.18 20.73 -1.86
CA GLY A 232 -28.84 21.75 -1.05
C GLY A 232 -28.47 21.63 0.44
N ALA A 233 -29.48 21.63 1.31
CA ALA A 233 -29.28 21.54 2.78
C ALA A 233 -28.99 20.13 3.29
N LYS A 234 -29.08 19.09 2.47
CA LYS A 234 -28.87 17.70 2.89
C LYS A 234 -27.42 17.26 2.61
N GLN A 235 -26.61 17.08 3.66
CA GLN A 235 -25.27 16.49 3.58
C GLN A 235 -25.33 14.99 3.90
N ARG A 236 -24.93 14.15 2.94
CA ARG A 236 -24.77 12.70 3.16
C ARG A 236 -23.30 12.36 3.03
N ARG A 237 -22.68 11.97 4.14
CA ARG A 237 -21.30 11.51 4.19
C ARG A 237 -21.26 10.00 4.30
N PHE A 238 -20.48 9.40 3.43
CA PHE A 238 -20.24 7.95 3.36
C PHE A 238 -18.86 7.59 3.90
N GLY A 239 -18.37 6.41 3.55
CA GLY A 239 -17.00 6.01 3.83
C GLY A 239 -15.95 6.80 3.04
N ILE A 240 -14.73 6.33 3.06
CA ILE A 240 -13.65 6.87 2.21
C ILE A 240 -13.88 6.49 0.75
N THR A 241 -13.39 7.32 -0.17
CA THR A 241 -13.51 7.07 -1.62
C THR A 241 -12.84 5.77 -2.05
N GLY A 242 -11.74 5.39 -1.38
CA GLY A 242 -10.92 4.25 -1.79
C GLY A 242 -10.23 4.43 -3.15
N MET A 243 -10.50 5.55 -3.84
CA MET A 243 -9.89 5.92 -5.13
C MET A 243 -8.49 6.47 -4.87
N GLY A 244 -7.45 5.68 -5.18
CA GLY A 244 -6.07 6.06 -4.94
C GLY A 244 -5.18 4.89 -4.55
N ASN A 245 -4.00 5.17 -4.01
CA ASN A 245 -2.97 4.17 -3.76
C ASN A 245 -3.37 3.17 -2.65
N LYS A 246 -3.76 1.96 -3.04
CA LYS A 246 -4.19 0.90 -2.12
C LYS A 246 -3.07 0.38 -1.22
N TYR A 247 -1.82 0.43 -1.69
CA TYR A 247 -0.66 -0.06 -0.92
C TYR A 247 -0.37 0.86 0.26
N LEU A 248 -0.34 2.18 0.02
CA LEU A 248 -0.22 3.18 1.09
C LEU A 248 -1.38 3.07 2.09
N ARG A 249 -2.60 3.05 1.59
CA ARG A 249 -3.79 2.97 2.45
C ARG A 249 -3.74 1.77 3.39
N ARG A 250 -3.36 0.58 2.88
CA ARG A 250 -3.24 -0.65 3.69
C ARG A 250 -2.21 -0.50 4.81
N VAL A 251 -0.99 -0.06 4.50
CA VAL A 251 0.08 0.00 5.49
C VAL A 251 -0.14 1.09 6.53
N LEU A 252 -0.75 2.21 6.16
CA LEU A 252 -1.06 3.30 7.07
C LEU A 252 -2.17 2.92 8.06
N VAL A 253 -3.23 2.23 7.61
CA VAL A 253 -4.28 1.71 8.51
C VAL A 253 -3.72 0.69 9.49
N LEU A 254 -2.72 -0.11 9.10
CA LEU A 254 -2.02 -1.02 10.01
C LEU A 254 -1.13 -0.27 10.99
N ALA A 255 -0.40 0.75 10.55
CA ALA A 255 0.51 1.53 11.38
C ALA A 255 -0.22 2.21 12.55
N VAL A 256 -1.41 2.76 12.31
CA VAL A 256 -2.17 3.49 13.35
C VAL A 256 -2.82 2.58 14.40
N GLN A 257 -2.75 1.27 14.28
CA GLN A 257 -3.25 0.36 15.34
C GLN A 257 -2.51 0.59 16.66
N MET A 258 -1.26 1.05 16.60
CA MET A 258 -0.45 1.38 17.78
C MET A 258 -0.85 2.68 18.48
N CYS A 259 -1.72 3.51 17.88
CA CYS A 259 -2.14 4.79 18.46
C CYS A 259 -2.99 4.64 19.73
N LYS A 260 -3.60 3.48 19.95
CA LYS A 260 -4.37 3.17 21.17
C LYS A 260 -3.48 2.99 22.41
N GLN A 261 -2.22 2.64 22.22
CA GLN A 261 -1.29 2.41 23.32
C GLN A 261 -0.80 3.72 23.92
N SER A 262 -0.52 3.70 25.22
CA SER A 262 0.05 4.84 25.94
C SER A 262 1.25 5.45 25.23
N THR A 263 1.36 6.77 25.30
CA THR A 263 2.47 7.58 24.76
C THR A 263 3.58 7.82 25.77
N SER A 264 3.35 7.51 27.06
CA SER A 264 4.26 7.82 28.16
C SER A 264 5.61 7.11 28.09
N ARG A 265 5.67 5.94 27.41
CA ARG A 265 6.90 5.15 27.31
C ARG A 265 7.14 4.66 25.88
N LEU A 266 8.28 5.06 25.31
CA LEU A 266 8.73 4.55 24.01
C LEU A 266 9.35 3.16 24.20
N SER A 267 9.04 2.23 23.28
CA SER A 267 9.71 0.94 23.24
C SER A 267 11.21 1.09 22.94
N TYR A 268 12.02 0.15 23.38
CA TYR A 268 13.47 0.15 23.11
C TYR A 268 13.75 0.25 21.61
N SER A 269 13.05 -0.53 20.79
CA SER A 269 13.23 -0.52 19.33
C SER A 269 12.88 0.83 18.69
N LEU A 270 11.87 1.55 19.18
CA LEU A 270 11.54 2.88 18.67
C LEU A 270 12.57 3.91 19.10
N ARG A 271 13.08 3.86 20.33
CA ARG A 271 14.18 4.73 20.79
C ARG A 271 15.41 4.58 19.90
N LYS A 272 15.87 3.33 19.67
CA LYS A 272 17.03 3.04 18.81
C LYS A 272 16.86 3.56 17.38
N ARG A 273 15.66 3.43 16.80
CA ARG A 273 15.37 3.96 15.45
C ARG A 273 15.42 5.48 15.39
N ARG A 274 15.01 6.17 16.44
CA ARG A 274 15.01 7.62 16.56
C ARG A 274 16.42 8.22 16.68
N GLU A 275 17.41 7.46 17.14
CA GLU A 275 18.79 7.96 17.30
C GLU A 275 19.37 8.50 15.99
N LYS A 276 18.97 7.93 14.86
CA LYS A 276 19.43 8.31 13.51
C LYS A 276 18.68 9.49 12.89
N ALA A 277 17.67 10.01 13.56
CA ALA A 277 16.82 11.06 13.03
C ALA A 277 17.16 12.43 13.66
N SER A 278 16.89 13.50 12.91
CA SER A 278 17.08 14.89 13.39
C SER A 278 16.15 15.21 14.54
N LEU A 279 16.52 16.24 15.32
CA LEU A 279 15.67 16.73 16.42
C LEU A 279 14.30 17.20 15.92
N LYS A 280 14.24 17.87 14.74
CA LYS A 280 12.99 18.31 14.11
C LYS A 280 12.08 17.13 13.77
N GLN A 281 12.63 16.05 13.20
CA GLN A 281 11.85 14.84 12.88
C GLN A 281 11.32 14.15 14.13
N ARG A 282 12.11 14.10 15.21
CA ARG A 282 11.66 13.54 16.49
C ARG A 282 10.51 14.36 17.08
N ASP A 283 10.59 15.70 17.04
CA ASP A 283 9.52 16.57 17.48
C ASP A 283 8.22 16.33 16.72
N ILE A 284 8.29 16.27 15.37
CA ILE A 284 7.12 15.96 14.54
C ILE A 284 6.52 14.61 14.94
N ALA A 285 7.35 13.58 15.13
CA ALA A 285 6.89 12.26 15.53
C ALA A 285 6.25 12.23 16.93
N ASP A 286 6.73 13.04 17.86
CA ASP A 286 6.16 13.16 19.22
C ASP A 286 4.83 13.92 19.20
N ARG A 287 4.73 15.02 18.45
CA ARG A 287 3.46 15.73 18.21
C ARG A 287 2.42 14.79 17.57
N CYS A 288 2.84 14.02 16.56
CA CYS A 288 2.02 13.02 15.90
C CYS A 288 1.51 11.97 16.90
N MET A 289 2.41 11.34 17.65
CA MET A 289 2.08 10.28 18.62
C MET A 289 1.05 10.77 19.64
N ASN A 290 1.26 11.94 20.24
CA ASN A 290 0.35 12.53 21.22
C ASN A 290 -1.00 12.91 20.59
N ARG A 291 -0.99 13.49 19.41
CA ARG A 291 -2.21 13.87 18.68
C ARG A 291 -3.06 12.65 18.31
N LEU A 292 -2.45 11.61 17.74
CA LEU A 292 -3.17 10.40 17.31
C LEU A 292 -3.72 9.62 18.50
N HIS A 293 -2.98 9.57 19.62
CA HIS A 293 -3.47 8.94 20.85
C HIS A 293 -4.73 9.65 21.37
N LYS A 294 -4.67 10.97 21.54
CA LYS A 294 -5.84 11.78 21.96
C LYS A 294 -7.01 11.62 20.99
N ARG A 295 -6.75 11.65 19.68
CA ARG A 295 -7.78 11.48 18.65
C ARG A 295 -8.44 10.11 18.70
N SER A 296 -7.63 9.05 18.82
CA SER A 296 -8.13 7.67 18.92
C SER A 296 -9.03 7.51 20.15
N TRP A 297 -8.59 7.96 21.31
CA TRP A 297 -9.35 7.93 22.57
C TRP A 297 -10.68 8.69 22.46
N HIS A 298 -10.65 9.92 21.98
CA HIS A 298 -11.83 10.73 21.81
C HIS A 298 -12.89 10.09 20.90
N LEU A 299 -12.47 9.48 19.79
CA LEU A 299 -13.40 8.82 18.87
C LEU A 299 -13.95 7.51 19.44
N LEU A 300 -13.12 6.73 20.16
CA LEU A 300 -13.57 5.49 20.81
C LEU A 300 -14.59 5.78 21.92
N ASN A 301 -14.35 6.80 22.74
CA ASN A 301 -15.29 7.21 23.79
C ASN A 301 -16.64 7.73 23.24
N ARG A 302 -16.67 8.14 21.97
CA ARG A 302 -17.90 8.47 21.24
C ARG A 302 -18.50 7.25 20.53
N ASN A 303 -18.15 6.06 20.89
CA ASN A 303 -18.63 4.79 20.32
C ASN A 303 -18.48 4.71 18.78
N LYS A 304 -17.45 5.39 18.19
CA LYS A 304 -17.17 5.25 16.77
C LYS A 304 -16.57 3.88 16.47
N HIS A 305 -17.03 3.28 15.38
CA HIS A 305 -16.54 1.98 14.95
C HIS A 305 -15.00 1.98 14.82
N PRO A 306 -14.27 0.96 15.30
CA PRO A 306 -12.80 0.92 15.32
C PRO A 306 -12.14 1.19 13.97
N ASN A 307 -12.72 0.76 12.86
CA ASN A 307 -12.18 1.02 11.53
C ASN A 307 -12.31 2.49 11.12
N VAL A 308 -13.38 3.18 11.53
CA VAL A 308 -13.53 4.64 11.33
C VAL A 308 -12.44 5.39 12.11
N VAL A 309 -12.15 4.95 13.34
CA VAL A 309 -11.08 5.53 14.18
C VAL A 309 -9.71 5.34 13.50
N LYS A 310 -9.41 4.14 12.99
CA LYS A 310 -8.16 3.88 12.27
C LYS A 310 -8.01 4.78 11.04
N VAL A 311 -9.05 4.91 10.23
CA VAL A 311 -9.04 5.78 9.04
C VAL A 311 -8.82 7.24 9.42
N ALA A 312 -9.50 7.74 10.45
CA ALA A 312 -9.32 9.10 10.94
C ALA A 312 -7.89 9.36 11.41
N CYS A 313 -7.30 8.42 12.16
CA CYS A 313 -5.90 8.49 12.59
C CYS A 313 -4.91 8.39 11.41
N ALA A 314 -5.17 7.54 10.41
CA ALA A 314 -4.32 7.41 9.24
C ALA A 314 -4.28 8.70 8.40
N ARG A 315 -5.39 9.40 8.29
CA ARG A 315 -5.45 10.72 7.62
C ARG A 315 -4.58 11.76 8.35
N GLU A 316 -4.65 11.81 9.68
CA GLU A 316 -3.83 12.73 10.47
C GLU A 316 -2.34 12.32 10.43
N LEU A 317 -2.03 11.02 10.47
CA LEU A 317 -0.66 10.51 10.31
C LEU A 317 -0.01 11.00 9.02
N LEU A 318 -0.74 10.97 7.89
CA LEU A 318 -0.25 11.45 6.60
C LEU A 318 0.16 12.92 6.63
N GLY A 319 -0.54 13.78 7.39
CA GLY A 319 -0.17 15.17 7.57
C GLY A 319 1.21 15.34 8.22
N PHE A 320 1.47 14.59 9.28
CA PHE A 320 2.76 14.59 9.96
C PHE A 320 3.88 13.94 9.12
N MET A 321 3.55 12.89 8.37
CA MET A 321 4.51 12.28 7.44
C MET A 321 4.88 13.24 6.32
N TRP A 322 3.92 13.97 5.77
CA TRP A 322 4.15 15.01 4.77
C TRP A 322 5.10 16.08 5.30
N GLU A 323 4.86 16.61 6.52
CA GLU A 323 5.72 17.59 7.19
C GLU A 323 7.16 17.05 7.35
N SER A 324 7.29 15.81 7.82
CA SER A 324 8.61 15.16 8.01
C SER A 324 9.36 14.95 6.70
N MET A 325 8.67 14.54 5.63
CA MET A 325 9.27 14.31 4.32
C MET A 325 9.63 15.62 3.62
N MET A 326 8.86 16.70 3.82
CA MET A 326 9.17 18.02 3.27
C MET A 326 10.45 18.61 3.88
N LEU A 327 10.73 18.35 5.17
CA LEU A 327 12.00 18.77 5.78
C LEU A 327 13.22 18.18 5.06
N GLU A 328 13.13 16.93 4.60
CA GLU A 328 14.22 16.27 3.87
C GLU A 328 14.33 16.75 2.41
N ALA A 329 13.25 17.23 1.83
CA ALA A 329 13.23 17.73 0.45
C ALA A 329 13.73 19.18 0.34
N SER A 330 13.88 19.87 1.47
CA SER A 330 14.33 21.28 1.55
C SER A 330 15.82 21.39 1.84
N VAL A 331 16.52 20.28 2.05
CA VAL A 331 17.98 20.15 2.24
C VAL A 331 18.61 19.57 0.98
#